data_763292a9df7dc9533986b91e77114b3e
#
_entry.id   763292a9df7dc9533986b91e77114b3e
#
_cell.length_a   1.000
_cell.length_b   1.000
_cell.length_c   1.000
_cell.angle_alpha   90.00
_cell.angle_beta   90.00
_cell.angle_gamma   90.00
#
_symmetry.space_group_name_H-M   'P 1'
#
loop_
_entity.id
_entity.type
_entity.pdbx_description
1 polymer ?
#
loop_
_entity_poly.entity_id
_entity_poly.type
_entity_poly.pdbx_seq_one_letter_code
_entity_poly.pdbx_strand_id
1 'polypeptide(L)'
;KEVWGEVQAGRFTIFVFASMLAYSAQDLILEPFVGLTFGWTVGETTALAGMQHGGMLLGMFAMAFSTYAFKSKTRHILHLWIKGGCVLSAICLALLATGGLIGGNAWPININVFVLGVANGSFAVAAIGGMMMLASEGRSQRDGLRMGLWGAAQAISFALGGFLGTVAVDVAGLWLENPAAAYGLVFFAEAALFVWASSLIFNLDQQ
;
A
#
# COMPACT_ATOMS: atom_id res chain seq x y z
N LYS A 1 -27.19 1.05 0.03
CA LYS A 1 -27.47 1.63 1.36
C LYS A 1 -27.36 0.59 2.50
N GLU A 2 -27.66 -0.68 2.27
CA GLU A 2 -27.69 -1.69 3.34
C GLU A 2 -26.33 -2.26 3.75
N VAL A 3 -25.36 -2.36 2.85
CA VAL A 3 -23.97 -2.82 3.17
C VAL A 3 -23.22 -1.72 3.94
N TRP A 4 -23.48 -0.46 3.65
CA TRP A 4 -22.94 0.68 4.39
C TRP A 4 -23.53 0.81 5.82
N GLY A 5 -24.63 0.15 6.12
CA GLY A 5 -25.20 0.04 7.46
C GLY A 5 -24.45 -0.93 8.37
N GLU A 6 -23.63 -1.82 7.80
CA GLU A 6 -22.74 -2.70 8.57
C GLU A 6 -21.43 -1.96 8.83
N VAL A 7 -21.24 -1.48 10.04
CA VAL A 7 -20.08 -0.67 10.45
C VAL A 7 -18.74 -1.31 10.08
N GLN A 8 -18.62 -2.63 10.18
CA GLN A 8 -17.41 -3.38 9.82
C GLN A 8 -17.15 -3.35 8.31
N ALA A 9 -18.18 -3.60 7.49
CA ALA A 9 -18.03 -3.58 6.03
C ALA A 9 -17.68 -2.19 5.50
N GLY A 10 -18.28 -1.14 6.06
CA GLY A 10 -17.99 0.24 5.72
C GLY A 10 -16.54 0.64 6.06
N ARG A 11 -16.07 0.33 7.27
CA ARG A 11 -14.69 0.61 7.69
C ARG A 11 -13.68 -0.14 6.83
N PHE A 12 -13.96 -1.40 6.52
CA PHE A 12 -13.09 -2.20 5.68
C PHE A 12 -13.05 -1.65 4.25
N THR A 13 -14.16 -1.17 3.70
CA THR A 13 -14.21 -0.51 2.38
C THR A 13 -13.33 0.74 2.34
N ILE A 14 -13.41 1.59 3.38
CA ILE A 14 -12.56 2.78 3.50
C ILE A 14 -11.09 2.39 3.63
N PHE A 15 -10.78 1.36 4.42
CA PHE A 15 -9.41 0.82 4.51
C PHE A 15 -8.88 0.38 3.15
N VAL A 16 -9.64 -0.44 2.40
CA VAL A 16 -9.24 -0.90 1.06
C VAL A 16 -9.02 0.28 0.13
N PHE A 17 -9.95 1.23 0.13
CA PHE A 17 -9.83 2.42 -0.71
C PHE A 17 -8.56 3.21 -0.39
N ALA A 18 -8.33 3.55 0.89
CA ALA A 18 -7.20 4.36 1.30
C ALA A 18 -5.84 3.68 1.08
N SER A 19 -5.72 2.40 1.46
CA SER A 19 -4.47 1.66 1.31
C SER A 19 -4.12 1.39 -0.15
N MET A 20 -5.12 1.09 -0.99
CA MET A 20 -4.89 0.87 -2.42
C MET A 20 -4.63 2.17 -3.17
N LEU A 21 -5.20 3.29 -2.72
CA LEU A 21 -4.89 4.62 -3.23
C LEU A 21 -3.41 4.96 -3.01
N ALA A 22 -2.92 4.81 -1.77
CA ALA A 22 -1.53 5.06 -1.43
C ALA A 22 -0.58 4.11 -2.21
N TYR A 23 -0.94 2.82 -2.31
CA TYR A 23 -0.17 1.85 -3.07
C TYR A 23 -0.05 2.24 -4.56
N SER A 24 -1.16 2.62 -5.20
CA SER A 24 -1.16 2.97 -6.63
C SER A 24 -0.44 4.29 -6.91
N ALA A 25 -0.52 5.26 -5.99
CA ALA A 25 0.18 6.53 -6.12
C ALA A 25 1.70 6.31 -6.12
N GLN A 26 2.23 5.61 -5.12
CA GLN A 26 3.66 5.33 -5.01
C GLN A 26 4.22 4.55 -6.20
N ASP A 27 3.45 3.61 -6.74
CA ASP A 27 3.90 2.74 -7.84
C ASP A 27 4.23 3.55 -9.10
N LEU A 28 3.42 4.59 -9.37
CA LEU A 28 3.59 5.42 -10.55
C LEU A 28 4.68 6.48 -10.40
N ILE A 29 4.93 6.97 -9.18
CA ILE A 29 5.90 8.06 -8.95
C ILE A 29 7.30 7.58 -8.56
N LEU A 30 7.48 6.30 -8.23
CA LEU A 30 8.74 5.75 -7.74
C LEU A 30 9.85 5.81 -8.78
N GLU A 31 9.60 5.36 -10.02
CA GLU A 31 10.62 5.38 -11.09
C GLU A 31 11.05 6.80 -11.46
N PRO A 32 10.13 7.76 -11.71
CA PRO A 32 10.50 9.16 -11.94
C PRO A 32 11.26 9.78 -10.76
N PHE A 33 10.87 9.47 -9.52
CA PHE A 33 11.59 9.94 -8.33
C PHE A 33 13.04 9.53 -8.35
N VAL A 34 13.31 8.25 -8.60
CA VAL A 34 14.69 7.72 -8.60
C VAL A 34 15.49 8.29 -9.75
N GLY A 35 14.91 8.38 -10.94
CA GLY A 35 15.55 8.98 -12.10
C GLY A 35 15.95 10.43 -11.87
N LEU A 36 15.04 11.25 -11.34
CA LEU A 36 15.27 12.68 -11.11
C LEU A 36 16.16 12.98 -9.90
N THR A 37 16.01 12.19 -8.82
CA THR A 37 16.70 12.48 -7.55
C THR A 37 18.10 11.88 -7.50
N PHE A 38 18.28 10.67 -8.03
CA PHE A 38 19.55 9.93 -7.98
C PHE A 38 20.27 9.88 -9.33
N GLY A 39 19.66 10.42 -10.39
CA GLY A 39 20.26 10.47 -11.72
C GLY A 39 20.32 9.10 -12.41
N TRP A 40 19.48 8.15 -12.03
CA TRP A 40 19.46 6.81 -12.60
C TRP A 40 18.86 6.82 -14.01
N THR A 41 19.41 5.98 -14.87
CA THR A 41 18.88 5.76 -16.22
C THR A 41 17.55 5.00 -16.19
N VAL A 42 16.78 5.09 -17.27
CA VAL A 42 15.50 4.36 -17.40
C VAL A 42 15.71 2.84 -17.20
N GLY A 43 16.82 2.27 -17.70
CA GLY A 43 17.12 0.85 -17.50
C GLY A 43 17.34 0.48 -16.02
N GLU A 44 18.00 1.35 -15.25
CA GLU A 44 18.24 1.15 -13.82
C GLU A 44 16.95 1.31 -13.00
N THR A 45 16.10 2.29 -13.32
CA THR A 45 14.83 2.47 -12.63
C THR A 45 13.86 1.34 -12.92
N THR A 46 13.82 0.82 -14.16
CA THR A 46 13.03 -0.36 -14.51
C THR A 46 13.56 -1.63 -13.81
N ALA A 47 14.88 -1.78 -13.66
CA ALA A 47 15.44 -2.89 -12.88
C ALA A 47 15.04 -2.79 -11.39
N LEU A 48 15.00 -1.58 -10.83
CA LEU A 48 14.54 -1.32 -9.47
C LEU A 48 13.05 -1.68 -9.31
N ALA A 49 12.19 -1.32 -10.27
CA ALA A 49 10.78 -1.73 -10.28
C ALA A 49 10.65 -3.26 -10.35
N GLY A 50 11.48 -3.93 -11.15
CA GLY A 50 11.56 -5.39 -11.16
C GLY A 50 11.94 -5.98 -9.79
N MET A 51 12.85 -5.34 -9.07
CA MET A 51 13.24 -5.73 -7.70
C MET A 51 12.10 -5.53 -6.71
N GLN A 52 11.36 -4.41 -6.82
CA GLN A 52 10.14 -4.17 -6.02
C GLN A 52 9.10 -5.27 -6.23
N HIS A 53 8.81 -5.64 -7.47
CA HIS A 53 7.87 -6.72 -7.79
C HIS A 53 8.37 -8.09 -7.31
N GLY A 54 9.68 -8.34 -7.36
CA GLY A 54 10.30 -9.52 -6.73
C GLY A 54 10.06 -9.58 -5.22
N GLY A 55 10.25 -8.44 -4.54
CA GLY A 55 9.91 -8.28 -3.13
C GLY A 55 8.43 -8.54 -2.86
N MET A 56 7.55 -8.00 -3.73
CA MET A 56 6.10 -8.19 -3.63
C MET A 56 5.72 -9.67 -3.70
N LEU A 57 6.27 -10.42 -4.64
CA LEU A 57 6.04 -11.86 -4.74
C LEU A 57 6.50 -12.59 -3.46
N LEU A 58 7.66 -12.24 -2.93
CA LEU A 58 8.14 -12.81 -1.67
C LEU A 58 7.18 -12.54 -0.52
N GLY A 59 6.68 -11.30 -0.40
CA GLY A 59 5.69 -10.92 0.61
C GLY A 59 4.38 -11.71 0.49
N MET A 60 3.89 -11.89 -0.74
CA MET A 60 2.70 -12.69 -1.03
C MET A 60 2.90 -14.15 -0.59
N PHE A 61 4.03 -14.77 -0.94
CA PHE A 61 4.34 -16.14 -0.54
C PHE A 61 4.52 -16.28 0.97
N ALA A 62 5.21 -15.35 1.63
CA ALA A 62 5.40 -15.37 3.08
C ALA A 62 4.06 -15.30 3.82
N MET A 63 3.15 -14.43 3.39
CA MET A 63 1.79 -14.33 3.92
C MET A 63 1.01 -15.62 3.70
N ALA A 64 0.98 -16.15 2.47
CA ALA A 64 0.25 -17.36 2.13
C ALA A 64 0.78 -18.58 2.92
N PHE A 65 2.11 -18.72 3.02
CA PHE A 65 2.75 -19.78 3.80
C PHE A 65 2.43 -19.69 5.29
N SER A 66 2.47 -18.48 5.86
CA SER A 66 2.13 -18.29 7.29
C SER A 66 0.69 -18.66 7.58
N THR A 67 -0.24 -18.34 6.68
CA THR A 67 -1.66 -18.72 6.81
C THR A 67 -1.85 -20.24 6.68
N TYR A 68 -1.11 -20.87 5.78
CA TYR A 68 -1.12 -22.32 5.63
C TYR A 68 -0.54 -23.04 6.87
N ALA A 69 0.58 -22.55 7.41
CA ALA A 69 1.26 -23.14 8.55
C ALA A 69 0.45 -23.01 9.85
N PHE A 70 -0.30 -21.91 10.02
CA PHE A 70 -1.05 -21.61 11.25
C PHE A 70 -2.57 -21.51 10.99
N LYS A 71 -3.14 -22.52 10.35
CA LYS A 71 -4.57 -22.57 9.95
C LYS A 71 -5.55 -22.23 11.08
N SER A 72 -5.25 -22.62 12.33
CA SER A 72 -6.11 -22.34 13.48
C SER A 72 -6.16 -20.87 13.89
N LYS A 73 -5.25 -20.04 13.39
CA LYS A 73 -5.11 -18.60 13.72
C LYS A 73 -5.21 -17.71 12.48
N THR A 74 -5.84 -18.18 11.41
CA THR A 74 -5.91 -17.48 10.12
C THR A 74 -6.35 -16.02 10.27
N ARG A 75 -7.42 -15.73 11.03
CA ARG A 75 -7.91 -14.38 11.26
C ARG A 75 -6.85 -13.46 11.87
N HIS A 76 -6.21 -13.93 12.93
CA HIS A 76 -5.15 -13.17 13.62
C HIS A 76 -3.96 -12.91 12.69
N ILE A 77 -3.56 -13.90 11.89
CA ILE A 77 -2.45 -13.79 10.94
C ILE A 77 -2.78 -12.78 9.83
N LEU A 78 -3.98 -12.84 9.26
CA LEU A 78 -4.42 -11.87 8.28
C LEU A 78 -4.35 -10.43 8.82
N HIS A 79 -4.89 -10.19 10.02
CA HIS A 79 -4.81 -8.88 10.66
C HIS A 79 -3.39 -8.42 10.90
N LEU A 80 -2.50 -9.33 11.32
CA LEU A 80 -1.10 -9.03 11.59
C LEU A 80 -0.36 -8.62 10.31
N TRP A 81 -0.59 -9.34 9.20
CA TRP A 81 -0.01 -9.01 7.90
C TRP A 81 -0.59 -7.72 7.30
N ILE A 82 -1.89 -7.47 7.45
CA ILE A 82 -2.51 -6.22 7.00
C ILE A 82 -1.89 -5.03 7.75
N LYS A 83 -1.88 -5.07 9.08
CA LYS A 83 -1.34 -3.99 9.91
C LYS A 83 0.17 -3.83 9.72
N GLY A 84 0.89 -4.94 9.83
CA GLY A 84 2.35 -4.94 9.68
C GLY A 84 2.81 -4.48 8.31
N GLY A 85 2.14 -4.94 7.25
CA GLY A 85 2.42 -4.52 5.89
C GLY A 85 2.17 -3.03 5.68
N CYS A 86 1.03 -2.50 6.12
CA CYS A 86 0.75 -1.05 6.02
C CYS A 86 1.75 -0.20 6.79
N VAL A 87 2.10 -0.60 8.03
CA VAL A 87 3.09 0.14 8.85
C VAL A 87 4.47 0.06 8.22
N LEU A 88 4.89 -1.10 7.75
CA LEU A 88 6.19 -1.27 7.09
C LEU A 88 6.25 -0.49 5.77
N SER A 89 5.17 -0.47 4.98
CA SER A 89 5.07 0.38 3.78
C SER A 89 5.21 1.87 4.13
N ALA A 90 4.53 2.33 5.18
CA ALA A 90 4.65 3.70 5.65
C ALA A 90 6.08 4.06 6.06
N ILE A 91 6.76 3.18 6.79
CA ILE A 91 8.16 3.36 7.18
C ILE A 91 9.06 3.43 5.95
N CYS A 92 8.91 2.51 4.99
CA CYS A 92 9.72 2.50 3.78
C CYS A 92 9.51 3.77 2.94
N LEU A 93 8.28 4.27 2.82
CA LEU A 93 7.97 5.52 2.11
C LEU A 93 8.57 6.74 2.81
N ALA A 94 8.48 6.82 4.14
CA ALA A 94 9.12 7.86 4.91
C ALA A 94 10.66 7.82 4.77
N LEU A 95 11.24 6.63 4.71
CA LEU A 95 12.65 6.43 4.45
C LEU A 95 13.05 6.82 3.02
N LEU A 96 12.22 6.56 2.00
CA LEU A 96 12.45 7.04 0.63
C LEU A 96 12.43 8.56 0.56
N ALA A 97 11.44 9.19 1.21
CA ALA A 97 11.34 10.64 1.28
C ALA A 97 12.59 11.27 1.92
N THR A 98 13.04 10.73 3.06
CA THR A 98 14.25 11.22 3.75
C THR A 98 15.53 10.92 2.96
N GLY A 99 15.63 9.74 2.33
CA GLY A 99 16.75 9.37 1.47
C GLY A 99 16.92 10.29 0.28
N GLY A 100 15.82 10.70 -0.35
CA GLY A 100 15.82 11.69 -1.42
C GLY A 100 16.28 13.07 -0.97
N LEU A 101 15.90 13.50 0.23
CA LEU A 101 16.30 14.80 0.80
C LEU A 101 17.77 14.86 1.22
N ILE A 102 18.29 13.76 1.78
CA ILE A 102 19.71 13.68 2.19
C ILE A 102 20.61 13.69 0.95
N GLY A 103 20.14 13.11 -0.15
CA GLY A 103 20.84 13.06 -1.42
C GLY A 103 22.05 12.12 -1.43
N GLY A 104 22.43 11.70 -2.63
CA GLY A 104 23.68 10.97 -2.88
C GLY A 104 23.57 9.44 -2.86
N ASN A 105 24.60 8.80 -3.41
CA ASN A 105 24.70 7.35 -3.59
C ASN A 105 24.81 6.54 -2.28
N ALA A 106 24.78 7.19 -1.12
CA ALA A 106 24.90 6.53 0.16
C ALA A 106 23.58 5.89 0.65
N TRP A 107 22.43 6.26 0.05
CA TRP A 107 21.15 5.71 0.46
C TRP A 107 20.94 4.30 -0.15
N PRO A 108 20.61 3.28 0.67
CA PRO A 108 20.42 1.91 0.17
C PRO A 108 19.04 1.73 -0.50
N ILE A 109 18.82 2.45 -1.60
CA ILE A 109 17.52 2.52 -2.28
C ILE A 109 17.00 1.15 -2.71
N ASN A 110 17.88 0.27 -3.18
CA ASN A 110 17.52 -1.09 -3.61
C ASN A 110 16.91 -1.89 -2.46
N ILE A 111 17.52 -1.83 -1.27
CA ILE A 111 17.02 -2.55 -0.08
C ILE A 111 15.69 -1.93 0.36
N ASN A 112 15.61 -0.60 0.40
CA ASN A 112 14.38 0.09 0.79
C ASN A 112 13.21 -0.29 -0.13
N VAL A 113 13.41 -0.22 -1.46
CA VAL A 113 12.37 -0.54 -2.43
C VAL A 113 12.01 -2.02 -2.43
N PHE A 114 12.99 -2.91 -2.23
CA PHE A 114 12.71 -4.34 -2.08
C PHE A 114 11.83 -4.63 -0.84
N VAL A 115 12.17 -4.04 0.31
CA VAL A 115 11.39 -4.19 1.56
C VAL A 115 10.01 -3.56 1.41
N LEU A 116 9.88 -2.43 0.72
CA LEU A 116 8.61 -1.82 0.37
C LEU A 116 7.76 -2.79 -0.48
N GLY A 117 8.36 -3.46 -1.45
CA GLY A 117 7.72 -4.51 -2.23
C GLY A 117 7.19 -5.64 -1.34
N VAL A 118 8.02 -6.19 -0.44
CA VAL A 118 7.61 -7.24 0.51
C VAL A 118 6.41 -6.79 1.36
N ALA A 119 6.46 -5.57 1.88
CA ALA A 119 5.37 -4.99 2.67
C ALA A 119 4.07 -4.89 1.86
N ASN A 120 4.15 -4.33 0.65
CA ASN A 120 3.01 -4.15 -0.25
C ASN A 120 2.38 -5.48 -0.68
N GLY A 121 3.19 -6.46 -1.06
CA GLY A 121 2.70 -7.78 -1.47
C GLY A 121 2.01 -8.52 -0.32
N SER A 122 2.60 -8.47 0.87
CA SER A 122 2.05 -9.14 2.04
C SER A 122 0.70 -8.54 2.48
N PHE A 123 0.60 -7.20 2.56
CA PHE A 123 -0.66 -6.56 2.97
C PHE A 123 -1.76 -6.73 1.90
N ALA A 124 -1.41 -6.66 0.61
CA ALA A 124 -2.39 -6.77 -0.46
C ALA A 124 -3.09 -8.14 -0.47
N VAL A 125 -2.31 -9.23 -0.39
CA VAL A 125 -2.88 -10.59 -0.31
C VAL A 125 -3.64 -10.80 1.01
N ALA A 126 -3.12 -10.27 2.12
CA ALA A 126 -3.82 -10.35 3.40
C ALA A 126 -5.15 -9.57 3.39
N ALA A 127 -5.20 -8.41 2.73
CA ALA A 127 -6.43 -7.64 2.55
C ALA A 127 -7.48 -8.41 1.73
N ILE A 128 -7.06 -9.06 0.63
CA ILE A 128 -7.94 -9.93 -0.16
C ILE A 128 -8.46 -11.10 0.68
N GLY A 129 -7.58 -11.76 1.46
CA GLY A 129 -7.98 -12.80 2.40
C GLY A 129 -8.98 -12.32 3.45
N GLY A 130 -8.78 -11.12 3.98
CA GLY A 130 -9.71 -10.44 4.90
C GLY A 130 -11.06 -10.14 4.25
N MET A 131 -11.06 -9.69 2.98
CA MET A 131 -12.30 -9.50 2.20
C MET A 131 -13.10 -10.80 2.10
N MET A 132 -12.44 -11.89 1.71
CA MET A 132 -13.08 -13.21 1.56
C MET A 132 -13.64 -13.70 2.89
N MET A 133 -12.92 -13.53 3.98
CA MET A 133 -13.34 -13.93 5.31
C MET A 133 -14.58 -13.12 5.77
N LEU A 134 -14.52 -11.79 5.65
CA LEU A 134 -15.65 -10.92 6.01
C LEU A 134 -16.87 -11.13 5.12
N ALA A 135 -16.67 -11.48 3.84
CA ALA A 135 -17.76 -11.83 2.95
C ALA A 135 -18.51 -13.07 3.45
N SER A 136 -17.78 -14.12 3.84
CA SER A 136 -18.37 -15.40 4.29
C SER A 136 -19.00 -15.34 5.69
N GLU A 137 -18.61 -14.41 6.57
CA GLU A 137 -19.17 -14.23 7.92
C GLU A 137 -20.48 -13.44 7.94
N GLY A 138 -20.86 -12.79 6.85
CA GLY A 138 -22.06 -11.99 6.78
C GLY A 138 -23.35 -12.79 6.56
N ARG A 139 -24.50 -12.08 6.54
CA ARG A 139 -25.81 -12.69 6.22
C ARG A 139 -25.74 -13.35 4.87
N SER A 140 -26.11 -14.65 4.81
CA SER A 140 -26.12 -15.48 3.59
C SER A 140 -26.81 -14.78 2.42
N GLN A 141 -26.25 -14.95 1.20
CA GLN A 141 -26.70 -14.42 -0.10
C GLN A 141 -26.17 -13.05 -0.54
N ARG A 142 -25.24 -12.37 0.21
CA ARG A 142 -24.70 -11.05 -0.19
C ARG A 142 -23.19 -11.04 -0.41
N ASP A 143 -22.55 -12.19 -0.40
CA ASP A 143 -21.08 -12.32 -0.54
C ASP A 143 -20.60 -11.69 -1.85
N GLY A 144 -21.30 -11.95 -2.96
CA GLY A 144 -21.00 -11.36 -4.26
C GLY A 144 -21.13 -9.84 -4.30
N LEU A 145 -22.13 -9.27 -3.60
CA LEU A 145 -22.31 -7.82 -3.52
C LEU A 145 -21.18 -7.15 -2.73
N ARG A 146 -20.74 -7.76 -1.62
CA ARG A 146 -19.61 -7.25 -0.82
C ARG A 146 -18.31 -7.32 -1.58
N MET A 147 -18.01 -8.46 -2.21
CA MET A 147 -16.83 -8.63 -3.05
C MET A 147 -16.84 -7.65 -4.22
N GLY A 148 -18.00 -7.43 -4.85
CA GLY A 148 -18.17 -6.44 -5.91
C GLY A 148 -17.91 -5.00 -5.43
N LEU A 149 -18.40 -4.62 -4.26
CA LEU A 149 -18.18 -3.30 -3.65
C LEU A 149 -16.69 -3.07 -3.37
N TRP A 150 -16.02 -4.04 -2.76
CA TRP A 150 -14.59 -3.93 -2.44
C TRP A 150 -13.72 -3.95 -3.71
N GLY A 151 -14.05 -4.79 -4.69
CA GLY A 151 -13.40 -4.78 -6.00
C GLY A 151 -13.56 -3.45 -6.73
N ALA A 152 -14.76 -2.85 -6.68
CA ALA A 152 -14.98 -1.51 -7.22
C ALA A 152 -14.18 -0.43 -6.48
N ALA A 153 -14.15 -0.48 -5.14
CA ALA A 153 -13.34 0.43 -4.33
C ALA A 153 -11.85 0.33 -4.70
N GLN A 154 -11.35 -0.89 -4.86
CA GLN A 154 -9.97 -1.14 -5.29
C GLN A 154 -9.70 -0.60 -6.70
N ALA A 155 -10.56 -0.88 -7.67
CA ALA A 155 -10.39 -0.40 -9.05
C ALA A 155 -10.39 1.13 -9.13
N ILE A 156 -11.31 1.79 -8.42
CA ILE A 156 -11.37 3.26 -8.34
C ILE A 156 -10.11 3.81 -7.66
N SER A 157 -9.65 3.16 -6.59
CA SER A 157 -8.41 3.56 -5.89
C SER A 157 -7.19 3.47 -6.79
N PHE A 158 -7.06 2.43 -7.59
CA PHE A 158 -5.96 2.28 -8.56
C PHE A 158 -6.00 3.38 -9.62
N ALA A 159 -7.18 3.66 -10.19
CA ALA A 159 -7.33 4.69 -11.20
C ALA A 159 -7.02 6.10 -10.65
N LEU A 160 -7.52 6.41 -9.45
CA LEU A 160 -7.32 7.71 -8.81
C LEU A 160 -5.92 7.85 -8.22
N GLY A 161 -5.37 6.80 -7.61
CA GLY A 161 -4.09 6.86 -6.89
C GLY A 161 -2.95 7.26 -7.79
N GLY A 162 -2.77 6.59 -8.92
CA GLY A 162 -1.73 6.94 -9.88
C GLY A 162 -1.87 8.37 -10.42
N PHE A 163 -3.10 8.78 -10.78
CA PHE A 163 -3.37 10.13 -11.23
C PHE A 163 -3.11 11.18 -10.14
N LEU A 164 -3.65 10.98 -8.94
CA LEU A 164 -3.49 11.92 -7.83
C LEU A 164 -2.04 12.00 -7.34
N GLY A 165 -1.31 10.88 -7.36
CA GLY A 165 0.11 10.85 -7.00
C GLY A 165 0.95 11.74 -7.93
N THR A 166 0.77 11.59 -9.24
CA THR A 166 1.49 12.42 -10.22
C THR A 166 1.10 13.89 -10.14
N VAL A 167 -0.21 14.20 -10.06
CA VAL A 167 -0.70 15.57 -9.89
C VAL A 167 -0.18 16.19 -8.59
N ALA A 168 -0.14 15.42 -7.50
CA ALA A 168 0.37 15.92 -6.22
C ALA A 168 1.86 16.28 -6.30
N VAL A 169 2.67 15.49 -7.02
CA VAL A 169 4.09 15.81 -7.27
C VAL A 169 4.22 17.07 -8.11
N ASP A 170 3.44 17.20 -9.18
CA ASP A 170 3.46 18.38 -10.05
C ASP A 170 3.07 19.65 -9.27
N VAL A 171 1.99 19.59 -8.49
CA VAL A 171 1.55 20.71 -7.64
C VAL A 171 2.58 21.06 -6.57
N ALA A 172 3.17 20.04 -5.91
CA ALA A 172 4.26 20.27 -4.94
C ALA A 172 5.47 20.94 -5.61
N GLY A 173 5.79 20.55 -6.86
CA GLY A 173 6.86 21.15 -7.66
C GLY A 173 6.66 22.61 -8.00
N LEU A 174 5.41 23.13 -7.99
CA LEU A 174 5.16 24.57 -8.17
C LEU A 174 5.66 25.42 -6.98
N TRP A 175 5.77 24.81 -5.79
CA TRP A 175 6.14 25.49 -4.55
C TRP A 175 7.54 25.11 -4.06
N LEU A 176 8.02 23.92 -4.46
CA LEU A 176 9.29 23.36 -4.05
C LEU A 176 10.20 23.27 -5.27
N GLU A 177 11.27 24.07 -5.30
CA GLU A 177 12.25 24.08 -6.40
C GLU A 177 13.03 22.76 -6.49
N ASN A 178 13.15 22.02 -5.37
CA ASN A 178 13.86 20.76 -5.31
C ASN A 178 12.91 19.60 -5.64
N PRO A 179 13.13 18.84 -6.75
CA PRO A 179 12.31 17.70 -7.09
C PRO A 179 12.23 16.64 -5.98
N ALA A 180 13.35 16.37 -5.30
CA ALA A 180 13.38 15.41 -4.19
C ALA A 180 12.44 15.82 -3.04
N ALA A 181 12.28 17.12 -2.79
CA ALA A 181 11.36 17.63 -1.78
C ALA A 181 9.90 17.47 -2.22
N ALA A 182 9.58 17.70 -3.51
CA ALA A 182 8.24 17.51 -4.04
C ALA A 182 7.79 16.05 -3.95
N TYR A 183 8.61 15.12 -4.41
CA TYR A 183 8.35 13.69 -4.25
C TYR A 183 8.30 13.25 -2.79
N GLY A 184 9.23 13.76 -1.96
CA GLY A 184 9.31 13.46 -0.54
C GLY A 184 8.03 13.85 0.20
N LEU A 185 7.44 15.01 -0.12
CA LEU A 185 6.16 15.44 0.45
C LEU A 185 5.03 14.46 0.12
N VAL A 186 4.98 13.98 -1.13
CA VAL A 186 3.94 13.01 -1.55
C VAL A 186 4.17 11.67 -0.87
N PHE A 187 5.39 11.15 -0.78
CA PHE A 187 5.70 9.92 -0.04
C PHE A 187 5.35 10.02 1.45
N PHE A 188 5.56 11.17 2.09
CA PHE A 188 5.11 11.36 3.47
C PHE A 188 3.59 11.37 3.60
N ALA A 189 2.87 11.96 2.64
CA ALA A 189 1.41 11.93 2.60
C ALA A 189 0.89 10.49 2.42
N GLU A 190 1.50 9.71 1.54
CA GLU A 190 1.17 8.29 1.34
C GLU A 190 1.49 7.45 2.58
N ALA A 191 2.63 7.70 3.25
CA ALA A 191 2.97 7.06 4.52
C ALA A 191 1.92 7.35 5.59
N ALA A 192 1.49 8.61 5.71
CA ALA A 192 0.42 8.99 6.64
C ALA A 192 -0.90 8.31 6.29
N LEU A 193 -1.22 8.16 4.99
CA LEU A 193 -2.41 7.46 4.52
C LEU A 193 -2.37 5.96 4.87
N PHE A 194 -1.22 5.29 4.75
CA PHE A 194 -1.04 3.91 5.18
C PHE A 194 -1.20 3.75 6.69
N VAL A 195 -0.63 4.65 7.50
CA VAL A 195 -0.81 4.65 8.96
C VAL A 195 -2.28 4.84 9.33
N TRP A 196 -2.96 5.80 8.68
CA TRP A 196 -4.38 6.02 8.91
C TRP A 196 -5.21 4.80 8.51
N ALA A 197 -4.96 4.20 7.35
CA ALA A 197 -5.62 2.99 6.89
C ALA A 197 -5.42 1.84 7.89
N SER A 198 -4.21 1.65 8.42
CA SER A 198 -3.94 0.61 9.43
C SER A 198 -4.77 0.81 10.72
N SER A 199 -5.03 2.07 11.11
CA SER A 199 -5.84 2.40 12.30
C SER A 199 -7.31 1.99 12.16
N LEU A 200 -7.85 1.98 10.94
CA LEU A 200 -9.22 1.54 10.68
C LEU A 200 -9.42 0.04 10.99
N ILE A 201 -8.37 -0.77 10.77
CA ILE A 201 -8.38 -2.20 11.09
C ILE A 201 -8.22 -2.45 12.60
N PHE A 202 -7.50 -1.57 13.32
CA PHE A 202 -7.31 -1.70 14.77
C PHE A 202 -8.66 -1.71 15.54
N ASN A 203 -9.61 -0.92 15.09
CA ASN A 203 -10.92 -0.78 15.71
C ASN A 203 -11.90 -1.94 15.40
N LEU A 204 -11.52 -2.87 14.51
CA LEU A 204 -12.32 -4.06 14.22
C LEU A 204 -12.03 -5.23 15.19
N ASP A 205 -10.89 -5.20 15.89
CA ASP A 205 -10.50 -6.25 16.84
C ASP A 205 -11.09 -6.05 18.25
N GLN A 206 -11.65 -4.89 18.54
CA GLN A 206 -12.15 -4.53 19.89
C GLN A 206 -13.66 -4.71 20.07
N GLN A 207 -14.37 -5.22 19.08
CA GLN A 207 -15.81 -5.51 19.15
C GLN A 207 -16.07 -7.01 18.91
#